data_4b8bcbeb72cee661c39b796902436b13
#
_entry.id   4b8bcbeb72cee661c39b796902436b13
#
_cell.length_a   1.000
_cell.length_b   1.000
_cell.length_c   1.000
_cell.angle_alpha   90.00
_cell.angle_beta   90.00
_cell.angle_gamma   90.00
#
_symmetry.space_group_name_H-M   'P 1'
#
loop_
_entity.id
_entity.type
_entity.pdbx_description
1 polymer ?
#
loop_
_entity_poly.entity_id
_entity_poly.type
_entity_poly.pdbx_seq_one_letter_code
_entity_poly.pdbx_strand_id
1 'polypeptide(L)'
;MSETPIISINKLHRSYPMGDEVIHALNGIDLEIRRNEYVAIMGPSGSGKTTLMNIIGCLDSPNSGEYLLNNQSVSKLRDNQLARIRNAEIGFVFQTFNLLNRTSALQNVELPLIYKGVSRKERHERAKGILDAVGLGSRMKHRPSEMSGGQRQRV
;
A
#
# COMPACT_ATOMS: atom_id res chain seq x y z
N MET A 1 -27.34 6.77 -12.59
CA MET A 1 -26.28 5.86 -13.07
C MET A 1 -25.49 5.45 -11.83
N SER A 2 -25.48 4.16 -11.46
CA SER A 2 -24.66 3.69 -10.33
C SER A 2 -23.19 3.79 -10.74
N GLU A 3 -22.43 4.64 -10.06
CA GLU A 3 -20.98 4.71 -10.30
C GLU A 3 -20.35 3.36 -9.96
N THR A 4 -19.55 2.82 -10.87
CA THR A 4 -18.80 1.57 -10.67
C THR A 4 -17.84 1.76 -9.49
N PRO A 5 -17.84 0.85 -8.48
CA PRO A 5 -16.94 0.97 -7.34
C PRO A 5 -15.48 0.88 -7.77
N ILE A 6 -14.60 1.64 -7.08
CA ILE A 6 -13.15 1.56 -7.32
C ILE A 6 -12.58 0.27 -6.74
N ILE A 7 -13.15 -0.21 -5.62
CA ILE A 7 -12.84 -1.49 -5.00
C ILE A 7 -14.12 -2.29 -4.90
N SER A 8 -14.09 -3.52 -5.41
CA SER A 8 -15.17 -4.50 -5.25
C SER A 8 -14.56 -5.83 -4.81
N ILE A 9 -15.00 -6.30 -3.66
CA ILE A 9 -14.57 -7.56 -3.05
C ILE A 9 -15.80 -8.44 -2.86
N ASN A 10 -15.72 -9.70 -3.32
CA ASN A 10 -16.81 -10.66 -3.21
C ASN A 10 -16.30 -11.97 -2.62
N LYS A 11 -16.93 -12.41 -1.53
CA LYS A 11 -16.64 -13.67 -0.81
C LYS A 11 -15.15 -13.92 -0.60
N LEU A 12 -14.43 -12.91 -0.12
CA LEU A 12 -13.00 -12.97 0.04
C LEU A 12 -12.62 -13.84 1.24
N HIS A 13 -11.76 -14.82 1.02
CA HIS A 13 -11.22 -15.68 2.07
C HIS A 13 -9.71 -15.58 2.14
N ARG A 14 -9.18 -15.54 3.36
CA ARG A 14 -7.74 -15.63 3.62
C ARG A 14 -7.46 -16.44 4.87
N SER A 15 -6.63 -17.46 4.72
CA SER A 15 -6.22 -18.35 5.81
C SER A 15 -4.70 -18.50 5.82
N TYR A 16 -4.13 -18.70 7.00
CA TYR A 16 -2.71 -18.94 7.19
C TYR A 16 -2.50 -20.24 7.96
N PRO A 17 -1.62 -21.14 7.48
CA PRO A 17 -1.21 -22.29 8.26
C PRO A 17 -0.35 -21.84 9.45
N MET A 18 -0.63 -22.36 10.65
CA MET A 18 0.13 -22.08 11.85
C MET A 18 0.37 -23.41 12.60
N GLY A 19 1.48 -24.08 12.29
CA GLY A 19 1.75 -25.45 12.75
C GLY A 19 0.69 -26.41 12.22
N ASP A 20 0.01 -27.13 13.12
CA ASP A 20 -1.06 -28.10 12.79
C ASP A 20 -2.45 -27.43 12.63
N GLU A 21 -2.55 -26.13 12.89
CA GLU A 21 -3.81 -25.37 12.81
C GLU A 21 -3.85 -24.47 11.58
N VAL A 22 -5.09 -24.10 11.16
CA VAL A 22 -5.32 -23.11 10.11
C VAL A 22 -6.11 -21.94 10.68
N ILE A 23 -5.50 -20.75 10.65
CA ILE A 23 -6.15 -19.53 11.08
C ILE A 23 -6.90 -18.92 9.90
N HIS A 24 -8.23 -18.86 9.98
CA HIS A 24 -9.10 -18.19 9.02
C HIS A 24 -9.17 -16.69 9.33
N ALA A 25 -8.27 -15.91 8.76
CA ALA A 25 -8.17 -14.47 9.01
C ALA A 25 -9.30 -13.67 8.33
N LEU A 26 -9.75 -14.11 7.15
CA LEU A 26 -10.91 -13.57 6.45
C LEU A 26 -11.80 -14.74 6.02
N ASN A 27 -13.10 -14.60 6.24
CA ASN A 27 -14.07 -15.68 5.96
C ASN A 27 -15.31 -15.14 5.24
N GLY A 28 -15.21 -15.01 3.90
CA GLY A 28 -16.31 -14.59 3.05
C GLY A 28 -16.64 -13.09 3.17
N ILE A 29 -15.64 -12.22 3.11
CA ILE A 29 -15.82 -10.78 3.19
C ILE A 29 -16.34 -10.23 1.87
N ASP A 30 -17.42 -9.44 1.93
CA ASP A 30 -17.95 -8.63 0.84
C ASP A 30 -17.75 -7.15 1.18
N LEU A 31 -17.21 -6.35 0.23
CA LEU A 31 -16.96 -4.92 0.42
C LEU A 31 -16.97 -4.20 -0.92
N GLU A 32 -17.65 -3.06 -0.96
CA GLU A 32 -17.55 -2.11 -2.08
C GLU A 32 -17.11 -0.75 -1.57
N ILE A 33 -16.16 -0.11 -2.28
CA ILE A 33 -15.74 1.25 -2.01
C ILE A 33 -15.82 2.04 -3.32
N ARG A 34 -16.47 3.20 -3.28
CA ARG A 34 -16.62 4.09 -4.43
C ARG A 34 -15.52 5.13 -4.47
N ARG A 35 -15.38 5.82 -5.61
CA ARG A 35 -14.45 6.95 -5.73
C ARG A 35 -14.80 8.03 -4.71
N ASN A 36 -13.78 8.66 -4.14
CA ASN A 36 -13.90 9.73 -3.15
C ASN A 36 -14.64 9.32 -1.86
N GLU A 37 -14.78 8.03 -1.59
CA GLU A 37 -15.37 7.51 -0.36
C GLU A 37 -14.30 7.37 0.73
N TYR A 38 -14.68 7.73 1.96
CA TYR A 38 -13.91 7.49 3.19
C TYR A 38 -14.47 6.28 3.92
N VAL A 39 -13.63 5.26 4.13
CA VAL A 39 -14.04 4.03 4.81
C VAL A 39 -13.15 3.77 6.02
N ALA A 40 -13.77 3.51 7.18
CA ALA A 40 -13.07 3.09 8.39
C ALA A 40 -13.37 1.62 8.70
N ILE A 41 -12.32 0.79 8.82
CA ILE A 41 -12.44 -0.61 9.21
C ILE A 41 -12.14 -0.73 10.70
N MET A 42 -13.17 -1.07 11.49
CA MET A 42 -13.09 -1.18 12.95
C MET A 42 -13.34 -2.63 13.40
N GLY A 43 -12.86 -2.96 14.59
CA GLY A 43 -13.04 -4.27 15.21
C GLY A 43 -11.97 -4.59 16.25
N PRO A 44 -12.14 -5.64 17.07
CA PRO A 44 -11.15 -6.05 18.08
C PRO A 44 -9.83 -6.52 17.46
N SER A 45 -8.80 -6.65 18.28
CA SER A 45 -7.53 -7.26 17.85
C SER A 45 -7.78 -8.68 17.33
N GLY A 46 -7.09 -9.06 16.26
CA GLY A 46 -7.26 -10.40 15.65
C GLY A 46 -8.47 -10.54 14.71
N SER A 47 -9.31 -9.52 14.50
CA SER A 47 -10.49 -9.60 13.62
C SER A 47 -10.19 -9.51 12.12
N GLY A 48 -8.94 -9.63 11.68
CA GLY A 48 -8.56 -9.65 10.27
C GLY A 48 -8.36 -8.30 9.59
N LYS A 49 -8.47 -7.16 10.30
CA LYS A 49 -8.33 -5.81 9.71
C LYS A 49 -7.04 -5.62 8.93
N THR A 50 -5.92 -5.98 9.52
CA THR A 50 -4.60 -5.86 8.88
C THR A 50 -4.50 -6.77 7.66
N THR A 51 -5.06 -7.98 7.73
CA THR A 51 -5.12 -8.92 6.60
C THR A 51 -5.93 -8.32 5.45
N LEU A 52 -7.12 -7.77 5.74
CA LEU A 52 -7.96 -7.12 4.73
C LEU A 52 -7.25 -5.92 4.11
N MET A 53 -6.63 -5.06 4.92
CA MET A 53 -5.84 -3.91 4.45
C MET A 53 -4.66 -4.33 3.57
N ASN A 54 -3.97 -5.42 3.91
CA ASN A 54 -2.87 -5.94 3.09
C ASN A 54 -3.36 -6.46 1.74
N ILE A 55 -4.51 -7.13 1.68
CA ILE A 55 -5.09 -7.59 0.42
C ILE A 55 -5.58 -6.41 -0.41
N ILE A 56 -6.28 -5.44 0.18
CA ILE A 56 -6.70 -4.20 -0.50
C ILE A 56 -5.46 -3.46 -1.05
N GLY A 57 -4.38 -3.40 -0.27
CA GLY A 57 -3.10 -2.82 -0.68
C GLY A 57 -2.29 -3.65 -1.66
N CYS A 58 -2.80 -4.80 -2.14
CA CYS A 58 -2.07 -5.74 -3.00
C CYS A 58 -0.73 -6.20 -2.40
N LEU A 59 -0.58 -6.19 -1.07
CA LEU A 59 0.59 -6.69 -0.33
C LEU A 59 0.49 -8.18 -0.03
N ASP A 60 -0.73 -8.74 -0.10
CA ASP A 60 -1.04 -10.15 0.05
C ASP A 60 -2.13 -10.55 -0.95
N SER A 61 -2.33 -11.85 -1.16
CA SER A 61 -3.33 -12.40 -2.08
C SER A 61 -4.35 -13.25 -1.33
N PRO A 62 -5.63 -13.22 -1.71
CA PRO A 62 -6.64 -14.08 -1.10
C PRO A 62 -6.44 -15.55 -1.50
N ASN A 63 -6.93 -16.47 -0.67
CA ASN A 63 -7.01 -17.89 -1.04
C ASN A 63 -8.15 -18.15 -2.03
N SER A 64 -9.29 -17.45 -1.87
CA SER A 64 -10.45 -17.53 -2.75
C SER A 64 -11.29 -16.26 -2.65
N GLY A 65 -12.29 -16.14 -3.52
CA GLY A 65 -13.09 -14.95 -3.71
C GLY A 65 -12.54 -14.07 -4.83
N GLU A 66 -13.20 -12.95 -5.04
CA GLU A 66 -12.83 -11.99 -6.09
C GLU A 66 -12.49 -10.63 -5.50
N TYR A 67 -11.44 -10.00 -6.02
CA TYR A 67 -11.10 -8.62 -5.75
C TYR A 67 -10.85 -7.89 -7.06
N LEU A 68 -11.68 -6.88 -7.32
CA LEU A 68 -11.56 -5.96 -8.44
C LEU A 68 -11.06 -4.61 -7.92
N LEU A 69 -9.96 -4.13 -8.47
CA LEU A 69 -9.45 -2.78 -8.28
C LEU A 69 -9.59 -2.03 -9.60
N ASN A 70 -10.31 -0.93 -9.59
CA ASN A 70 -10.58 -0.13 -10.78
C ASN A 70 -11.09 -0.99 -11.97
N ASN A 71 -12.00 -1.93 -11.68
CA ASN A 71 -12.57 -2.91 -12.62
C ASN A 71 -11.58 -3.96 -13.16
N GLN A 72 -10.36 -4.02 -12.62
CA GLN A 72 -9.36 -5.03 -12.96
C GLN A 72 -9.31 -6.11 -11.88
N SER A 73 -9.45 -7.39 -12.27
CA SER A 73 -9.30 -8.50 -11.32
C SER A 73 -7.84 -8.63 -10.88
N VAL A 74 -7.62 -8.55 -9.55
CA VAL A 74 -6.27 -8.61 -8.95
C VAL A 74 -6.05 -9.87 -8.11
N SER A 75 -7.10 -10.64 -7.82
CA SER A 75 -7.05 -11.82 -6.93
C SER A 75 -6.08 -12.91 -7.37
N LYS A 76 -5.82 -13.04 -8.68
CA LYS A 76 -5.00 -14.12 -9.26
C LYS A 76 -3.73 -13.62 -9.94
N LEU A 77 -3.37 -12.37 -9.71
CA LEU A 77 -2.18 -11.78 -10.30
C LEU A 77 -0.90 -12.30 -9.62
N ARG A 78 0.17 -12.40 -10.39
CA ARG A 78 1.51 -12.75 -9.88
C ARG A 78 2.14 -11.54 -9.20
N ASP A 79 3.12 -11.77 -8.32
CA ASP A 79 3.77 -10.72 -7.52
C ASP A 79 4.30 -9.54 -8.33
N ASN A 80 4.86 -9.78 -9.52
CA ASN A 80 5.36 -8.72 -10.40
C ASN A 80 4.22 -7.85 -10.98
N GLN A 81 3.04 -8.42 -11.19
CA GLN A 81 1.86 -7.69 -11.66
C GLN A 81 1.25 -6.88 -10.51
N LEU A 82 1.14 -7.49 -9.31
CA LEU A 82 0.72 -6.79 -8.09
C LEU A 82 1.66 -5.63 -7.77
N ALA A 83 2.99 -5.81 -7.93
CA ALA A 83 3.95 -4.73 -7.74
C ALA A 83 3.73 -3.53 -8.68
N ARG A 84 3.33 -3.77 -9.93
CA ARG A 84 2.98 -2.70 -10.88
C ARG A 84 1.71 -1.97 -10.45
N ILE A 85 0.69 -2.69 -10.01
CA ILE A 85 -0.56 -2.10 -9.49
C ILE A 85 -0.28 -1.26 -8.26
N ARG A 86 0.47 -1.77 -7.28
CA ARG A 86 0.88 -0.98 -6.10
C ARG A 86 1.57 0.31 -6.49
N ASN A 87 2.47 0.26 -7.46
CA ASN A 87 3.22 1.43 -7.92
C ASN A 87 2.35 2.46 -8.65
N ALA A 88 1.27 2.03 -9.33
CA ALA A 88 0.45 2.89 -10.19
C ALA A 88 -0.83 3.37 -9.52
N GLU A 89 -1.49 2.53 -8.71
CA GLU A 89 -2.89 2.72 -8.28
C GLU A 89 -3.04 2.90 -6.77
N ILE A 90 -2.03 2.53 -5.94
CA ILE A 90 -2.17 2.47 -4.49
C ILE A 90 -1.13 3.34 -3.80
N GLY A 91 -1.59 4.20 -2.88
CA GLY A 91 -0.75 4.86 -1.89
C GLY A 91 -0.97 4.21 -0.52
N PHE A 92 0.07 3.66 0.09
CA PHE A 92 -0.01 2.99 1.38
C PHE A 92 0.76 3.78 2.45
N VAL A 93 0.07 4.19 3.51
CA VAL A 93 0.69 4.81 4.69
C VAL A 93 0.81 3.75 5.78
N PHE A 94 2.05 3.38 6.11
CA PHE A 94 2.33 2.34 7.10
C PHE A 94 2.29 2.89 8.54
N GLN A 95 1.89 2.05 9.48
CA GLN A 95 2.00 2.35 10.91
C GLN A 95 3.48 2.44 11.34
N THR A 96 4.34 1.59 10.77
CA THR A 96 5.80 1.65 10.88
C THR A 96 6.36 2.23 9.58
N PHE A 97 7.45 2.99 9.67
CA PHE A 97 7.90 3.86 8.57
C PHE A 97 8.31 3.12 7.30
N ASN A 98 8.78 1.86 7.39
CA ASN A 98 9.21 1.00 6.26
C ASN A 98 10.17 1.68 5.27
N LEU A 99 10.99 2.61 5.75
CA LEU A 99 12.00 3.28 4.95
C LEU A 99 13.27 2.43 4.83
N LEU A 100 13.96 2.55 3.72
CA LEU A 100 15.27 1.95 3.52
C LEU A 100 16.32 2.72 4.35
N ASN A 101 16.78 2.11 5.44
CA ASN A 101 17.63 2.76 6.45
C ASN A 101 18.99 3.26 5.93
N ARG A 102 19.51 2.65 4.84
CA ARG A 102 20.82 2.98 4.27
C ARG A 102 20.76 4.06 3.18
N THR A 103 19.58 4.52 2.83
CA THR A 103 19.34 5.52 1.79
C THR A 103 18.83 6.82 2.41
N SER A 104 19.05 7.95 1.74
CA SER A 104 18.56 9.24 2.20
C SER A 104 17.03 9.36 2.04
N ALA A 105 16.42 10.39 2.68
CA ALA A 105 15.02 10.72 2.50
C ALA A 105 14.68 10.89 1.01
N LEU A 106 15.50 11.65 0.27
CA LEU A 106 15.31 11.85 -1.16
C LEU A 106 15.32 10.53 -1.95
N GLN A 107 16.29 9.66 -1.67
CA GLN A 107 16.39 8.37 -2.36
C GLN A 107 15.20 7.44 -2.03
N ASN A 108 14.66 7.48 -0.81
CA ASN A 108 13.45 6.75 -0.45
C ASN A 108 12.25 7.23 -1.27
N VAL A 109 12.07 8.55 -1.42
CA VAL A 109 10.98 9.13 -2.22
C VAL A 109 11.17 8.90 -3.73
N GLU A 110 12.41 8.82 -4.21
CA GLU A 110 12.70 8.49 -5.62
C GLU A 110 12.39 7.03 -5.98
N LEU A 111 12.37 6.11 -5.02
CA LEU A 111 12.29 4.66 -5.27
C LEU A 111 11.09 4.23 -6.12
N PRO A 112 9.85 4.64 -5.83
CA PRO A 112 8.70 4.28 -6.67
C PRO A 112 8.80 4.85 -8.09
N LEU A 113 9.45 6.00 -8.28
CA LEU A 113 9.68 6.59 -9.58
C LEU A 113 10.74 5.82 -10.39
N ILE A 114 11.71 5.19 -9.71
CA ILE A 114 12.68 4.28 -10.34
C ILE A 114 11.94 3.06 -10.92
N TYR A 115 11.05 2.44 -10.14
CA TYR A 115 10.24 1.32 -10.61
C TYR A 115 9.29 1.68 -11.75
N LYS A 116 8.86 2.94 -11.81
CA LYS A 116 8.03 3.48 -12.89
C LYS A 116 8.83 3.81 -14.16
N GLY A 117 10.18 3.71 -14.12
CA GLY A 117 11.06 4.01 -15.25
C GLY A 117 11.27 5.51 -15.51
N VAL A 118 10.97 6.38 -14.54
CA VAL A 118 11.16 7.83 -14.67
C VAL A 118 12.66 8.15 -14.73
N SER A 119 13.05 9.06 -15.62
CA SER A 119 14.44 9.49 -15.80
C SER A 119 15.04 10.06 -14.49
N ARG A 120 16.37 9.93 -14.31
CA ARG A 120 17.04 10.40 -13.09
C ARG A 120 16.80 11.87 -12.81
N LYS A 121 16.85 12.71 -13.82
CA LYS A 121 16.64 14.16 -13.69
C LYS A 121 15.21 14.46 -13.21
N GLU A 122 14.24 13.86 -13.87
CA GLU A 122 12.82 14.10 -13.59
C GLU A 122 12.41 13.58 -12.21
N ARG A 123 12.81 12.33 -11.83
CA ARG A 123 12.48 11.80 -10.50
C ARG A 123 13.10 12.61 -9.37
N HIS A 124 14.33 13.12 -9.57
CA HIS A 124 15.02 13.97 -8.60
C HIS A 124 14.23 15.26 -8.33
N GLU A 125 13.83 15.97 -9.38
CA GLU A 125 13.03 17.19 -9.25
C GLU A 125 11.66 16.94 -8.63
N ARG A 126 10.98 15.87 -9.04
CA ARG A 126 9.69 15.48 -8.44
C ARG A 126 9.83 15.17 -6.95
N ALA A 127 10.78 14.31 -6.58
CA ALA A 127 11.02 13.93 -5.19
C ALA A 127 11.41 15.13 -4.31
N LYS A 128 12.23 16.04 -4.84
CA LYS A 128 12.58 17.29 -4.18
C LYS A 128 11.34 18.14 -3.91
N GLY A 129 10.51 18.38 -4.93
CA GLY A 129 9.29 19.17 -4.78
C GLY A 129 8.32 18.60 -3.74
N ILE A 130 8.18 17.27 -3.69
CA ILE A 130 7.33 16.61 -2.69
C ILE A 130 7.91 16.76 -1.27
N LEU A 131 9.22 16.58 -1.09
CA LEU A 131 9.87 16.76 0.21
C LEU A 131 9.78 18.22 0.70
N ASP A 132 9.89 19.19 -0.20
CA ASP A 132 9.68 20.61 0.14
C ASP A 132 8.22 20.84 0.57
N ALA A 133 7.24 20.29 -0.14
CA ALA A 133 5.82 20.42 0.17
C ALA A 133 5.44 19.86 1.55
N VAL A 134 6.13 18.79 2.01
CA VAL A 134 5.91 18.22 3.36
C VAL A 134 6.86 18.80 4.43
N GLY A 135 7.60 19.87 4.12
CA GLY A 135 8.49 20.57 5.06
C GLY A 135 9.79 19.81 5.37
N LEU A 136 10.27 18.98 4.44
CA LEU A 136 11.49 18.19 4.59
C LEU A 136 12.61 18.61 3.63
N GLY A 137 12.51 19.77 3.00
CA GLY A 137 13.50 20.28 2.05
C GLY A 137 14.93 20.33 2.60
N SER A 138 15.11 20.77 3.86
CA SER A 138 16.41 20.78 4.54
C SER A 138 16.88 19.39 4.98
N ARG A 139 16.05 18.35 4.86
CA ARG A 139 16.30 16.98 5.33
C ARG A 139 16.52 15.97 4.21
N MET A 140 16.52 16.37 2.96
CA MET A 140 16.61 15.49 1.78
C MET A 140 17.80 14.52 1.82
N LYS A 141 18.93 14.94 2.36
CA LYS A 141 20.17 14.16 2.46
C LYS A 141 20.25 13.30 3.73
N HIS A 142 19.36 13.49 4.71
CA HIS A 142 19.37 12.74 5.96
C HIS A 142 18.88 11.32 5.74
N ARG A 143 19.43 10.39 6.50
CA ARG A 143 18.99 9.00 6.58
C ARG A 143 17.86 8.87 7.60
N PRO A 144 17.02 7.82 7.53
CA PRO A 144 15.96 7.60 8.51
C PRO A 144 16.42 7.59 9.97
N SER A 145 17.65 7.12 10.26
CA SER A 145 18.25 7.13 11.59
C SER A 145 18.56 8.53 12.13
N GLU A 146 18.65 9.53 11.26
CA GLU A 146 18.97 10.93 11.57
C GLU A 146 17.70 11.80 11.64
N MET A 147 16.51 11.18 11.55
CA MET A 147 15.22 11.85 11.46
C MET A 147 14.32 11.48 12.62
N SER A 148 13.51 12.44 13.09
CA SER A 148 12.47 12.17 14.09
C SER A 148 11.38 11.25 13.54
N GLY A 149 10.57 10.65 14.44
CA GLY A 149 9.43 9.80 14.05
C GLY A 149 8.48 10.51 13.08
N GLY A 150 8.08 11.74 13.38
CA GLY A 150 7.20 12.53 12.51
C GLY A 150 7.84 12.91 11.18
N GLN A 151 9.17 13.11 11.14
CA GLN A 151 9.88 13.35 9.87
C GLN A 151 9.92 12.08 9.01
N ARG A 152 10.20 10.91 9.61
CA ARG A 152 10.16 9.61 8.92
C ARG A 152 8.78 9.28 8.38
N GLN A 153 7.73 9.67 9.09
CA GLN A 153 6.34 9.43 8.65
C GLN A 153 5.97 10.27 7.42
N ARG A 154 6.60 11.44 7.25
CA ARG A 154 6.36 12.28 6.07
C ARG A 154 7.21 11.92 4.85
N VAL A 155 8.24 11.10 5.00
CA VAL A 155 9.02 10.52 3.90
C VAL A 155 8.28 9.33 3.30
#